data_496d272521f8192398098aed8f13c576
#
_entry.id   496d272521f8192398098aed8f13c576
#
_cell.length_a   1.000
_cell.length_b   1.000
_cell.length_c   1.000
_cell.angle_alpha   90.00
_cell.angle_beta   90.00
_cell.angle_gamma   90.00
#
_symmetry.space_group_name_H-M   'P 1'
#
loop_
_entity.id
_entity.type
_entity.pdbx_description
1 polymer ?
#
loop_
_entity_poly.entity_id
_entity_poly.type
_entity_poly.pdbx_seq_one_letter_code
_entity_poly.pdbx_strand_id
1 'polypeptide(L)'
;MNVVRYILKLLVFLLLLPASAKSQGGFLMPPGVRQVEWPFDYVNNFIVVTVTLNGTIPLKMIFDTGAEHTVLCRRELSDLLGIRYEREFRLLGADMKTELTAYLARNVRLDAMNVPLAAPDEDILVLQEDYFRFESYAGIDIHGILAANTLDDYLIRINYLQKTITVSGHGVFSPERAGFSPFPAELYRKKLYLRASLGFDTDSVPHAKLLLDTGAALPLLLISSDSTMKLPQSVLPGQIGMGLGGDLQGYIGRLKDVSIGKYRQSGVISYFQVADSTLNTSFMNGRAGIVGNMMLNRFQLVLDYRKSVVWLKPSGNFRKKYVYDRSGIYLLASGNSLNEFVVESVIDNSPAFEAGILPGDQIVQVGLAPARILRLQDVLKVLQKKPGKKVRLLILRNGVKIRKTLVLTNLI
;
A
#
# COMPACT_ATOMS: atom_id res chain seq x y z
N MET A 1 -23.71 -59.19 -10.50
CA MET A 1 -24.21 -58.16 -11.46
C MET A 1 -24.94 -56.99 -10.77
N ASN A 2 -25.13 -56.98 -9.46
CA ASN A 2 -25.89 -55.92 -8.75
C ASN A 2 -25.02 -54.88 -8.00
N VAL A 3 -23.75 -55.11 -7.76
CA VAL A 3 -22.87 -54.21 -7.02
C VAL A 3 -22.40 -53.04 -7.90
N VAL A 4 -22.17 -53.28 -9.19
CA VAL A 4 -21.73 -52.26 -10.15
C VAL A 4 -22.82 -51.19 -10.41
N ARG A 5 -24.09 -51.58 -10.29
CA ARG A 5 -25.25 -50.67 -10.47
C ARG A 5 -25.45 -49.68 -9.32
N TYR A 6 -25.03 -50.03 -8.10
CA TYR A 6 -25.11 -49.14 -6.93
C TYR A 6 -23.94 -48.14 -6.89
N ILE A 7 -22.76 -48.55 -7.35
CA ILE A 7 -21.60 -47.66 -7.43
C ILE A 7 -21.83 -46.56 -8.49
N LEU A 8 -22.47 -46.91 -9.63
CA LEU A 8 -22.78 -45.93 -10.67
C LEU A 8 -23.87 -44.93 -10.26
N LYS A 9 -24.83 -45.35 -9.42
CA LYS A 9 -25.84 -44.41 -8.86
C LYS A 9 -25.26 -43.50 -7.77
N LEU A 10 -24.28 -43.96 -7.00
CA LEU A 10 -23.58 -43.16 -6.00
C LEU A 10 -22.67 -42.12 -6.66
N LEU A 11 -22.01 -42.46 -7.78
CA LEU A 11 -21.15 -41.52 -8.52
C LEU A 11 -21.96 -40.43 -9.25
N VAL A 12 -23.19 -40.72 -9.69
CA VAL A 12 -24.07 -39.70 -10.30
C VAL A 12 -24.68 -38.78 -9.27
N PHE A 13 -24.84 -39.23 -8.01
CA PHE A 13 -25.32 -38.37 -6.92
C PHE A 13 -24.23 -37.44 -6.37
N LEU A 14 -22.93 -37.85 -6.49
CA LEU A 14 -21.80 -36.99 -6.12
C LEU A 14 -21.52 -35.87 -7.14
N LEU A 15 -21.99 -36.00 -8.39
CA LEU A 15 -21.88 -35.02 -9.45
C LEU A 15 -23.00 -33.99 -9.47
N LEU A 16 -24.02 -34.16 -8.60
CA LEU A 16 -25.13 -33.22 -8.40
C LEU A 16 -25.05 -32.43 -7.07
N LEU A 17 -23.90 -32.47 -6.38
CA LEU A 17 -23.64 -31.47 -5.37
C LEU A 17 -23.55 -30.12 -6.09
N PRO A 18 -24.39 -29.12 -5.75
CA PRO A 18 -24.26 -27.82 -6.35
C PRO A 18 -22.82 -27.38 -6.17
N ALA A 19 -22.18 -26.99 -7.30
CA ALA A 19 -20.89 -26.35 -7.27
C ALA A 19 -20.91 -25.34 -6.14
N SER A 20 -20.01 -25.53 -5.19
CA SER A 20 -19.75 -24.71 -4.01
C SER A 20 -20.43 -23.37 -4.10
N ALA A 21 -21.37 -23.10 -3.21
CA ALA A 21 -21.76 -21.71 -2.92
C ALA A 21 -20.44 -20.94 -2.81
N LYS A 22 -20.18 -20.05 -3.78
CA LYS A 22 -19.12 -19.08 -3.61
C LYS A 22 -19.36 -18.46 -2.25
N SER A 23 -18.39 -18.50 -1.37
CA SER A 23 -18.35 -17.61 -0.22
C SER A 23 -18.65 -16.22 -0.78
N GLN A 24 -19.85 -15.71 -0.56
CA GLN A 24 -20.26 -14.38 -1.01
C GLN A 24 -19.67 -13.35 -0.03
N GLY A 25 -18.36 -13.45 0.27
CA GLY A 25 -17.62 -12.38 0.89
C GLY A 25 -17.46 -11.24 -0.12
N GLY A 26 -17.53 -10.02 0.35
CA GLY A 26 -17.33 -8.83 -0.46
C GLY A 26 -18.46 -7.81 -0.29
N PHE A 27 -18.18 -6.60 -0.77
CA PHE A 27 -19.14 -5.50 -0.67
C PHE A 27 -20.26 -5.64 -1.69
N LEU A 28 -21.47 -5.36 -1.23
CA LEU A 28 -22.69 -5.38 -2.02
C LEU A 28 -23.36 -4.01 -2.02
N MET A 29 -23.83 -3.56 -3.17
CA MET A 29 -24.72 -2.40 -3.29
C MET A 29 -26.18 -2.84 -3.07
N PRO A 30 -27.00 -2.01 -2.42
CA PRO A 30 -28.44 -2.28 -2.29
C PRO A 30 -29.14 -2.40 -3.64
N PRO A 31 -30.26 -3.13 -3.73
CA PRO A 31 -31.07 -3.20 -4.94
C PRO A 31 -31.43 -1.81 -5.48
N GLY A 32 -31.27 -1.62 -6.79
CA GLY A 32 -31.53 -0.35 -7.46
C GLY A 32 -30.35 0.65 -7.44
N VAL A 33 -29.38 0.51 -6.57
CA VAL A 33 -28.15 1.30 -6.57
C VAL A 33 -27.19 0.71 -7.60
N ARG A 34 -26.78 1.49 -8.58
CA ARG A 34 -25.92 1.03 -9.67
C ARG A 34 -24.50 1.58 -9.60
N GLN A 35 -24.30 2.62 -8.80
CA GLN A 35 -23.02 3.29 -8.58
C GLN A 35 -23.03 4.00 -7.23
N VAL A 36 -21.88 3.99 -6.56
CA VAL A 36 -21.65 4.76 -5.34
C VAL A 36 -20.30 5.47 -5.41
N GLU A 37 -20.19 6.60 -4.73
CA GLU A 37 -18.93 7.33 -4.56
C GLU A 37 -18.52 7.24 -3.10
N TRP A 38 -17.38 6.63 -2.86
CA TRP A 38 -16.78 6.45 -1.54
C TRP A 38 -15.61 7.40 -1.36
N PRO A 39 -15.73 8.44 -0.52
CA PRO A 39 -14.65 9.37 -0.26
C PRO A 39 -13.53 8.68 0.52
N PHE A 40 -12.29 9.12 0.29
CA PHE A 40 -11.12 8.66 1.05
C PHE A 40 -10.21 9.82 1.46
N ASP A 41 -9.44 9.62 2.51
CA ASP A 41 -8.32 10.48 2.85
C ASP A 41 -7.05 9.99 2.14
N TYR A 42 -6.30 10.92 1.54
CA TYR A 42 -4.99 10.62 0.95
C TYR A 42 -3.89 11.20 1.84
N VAL A 43 -3.30 10.35 2.68
CA VAL A 43 -2.35 10.74 3.72
C VAL A 43 -1.06 9.96 3.58
N ASN A 44 0.07 10.66 3.50
CA ASN A 44 1.41 10.06 3.31
C ASN A 44 1.45 8.96 2.24
N ASN A 45 0.75 9.22 1.13
CA ASN A 45 0.57 8.34 -0.02
C ASN A 45 -0.26 7.07 0.23
N PHE A 46 -0.99 6.96 1.33
CA PHE A 46 -1.99 5.92 1.54
C PHE A 46 -3.39 6.41 1.17
N ILE A 47 -4.18 5.54 0.56
CA ILE A 47 -5.63 5.70 0.41
C ILE A 47 -6.26 5.16 1.68
N VAL A 48 -6.90 6.02 2.48
CA VAL A 48 -7.54 5.63 3.74
C VAL A 48 -9.03 5.82 3.63
N VAL A 49 -9.77 4.72 3.76
CA VAL A 49 -11.23 4.68 3.78
C VAL A 49 -11.73 4.44 5.20
N THR A 50 -12.94 4.86 5.50
CA THR A 50 -13.58 4.53 6.77
C THR A 50 -14.68 3.51 6.55
N VAL A 51 -14.64 2.42 7.32
CA VAL A 51 -15.68 1.40 7.40
C VAL A 51 -16.17 1.29 8.84
N THR A 52 -17.34 0.73 9.07
CA THR A 52 -17.77 0.32 10.42
C THR A 52 -17.69 -1.19 10.57
N LEU A 53 -17.10 -1.64 11.67
CA LEU A 53 -17.03 -3.05 12.06
C LEU A 53 -18.32 -3.44 12.79
N ASN A 54 -19.02 -4.41 12.26
CA ASN A 54 -20.33 -4.88 12.78
C ASN A 54 -21.32 -3.73 13.04
N GLY A 55 -21.29 -2.69 12.18
CA GLY A 55 -22.18 -1.53 12.27
C GLY A 55 -21.94 -0.60 13.46
N THR A 56 -20.89 -0.82 14.27
CA THR A 56 -20.68 -0.11 15.56
C THR A 56 -19.37 0.65 15.62
N ILE A 57 -18.23 0.01 15.34
CA ILE A 57 -16.90 0.62 15.53
C ILE A 57 -16.39 1.17 14.20
N PRO A 58 -16.16 2.50 14.09
CA PRO A 58 -15.55 3.07 12.89
C PRO A 58 -14.05 2.72 12.83
N LEU A 59 -13.63 2.18 11.68
CA LEU A 59 -12.24 1.80 11.39
C LEU A 59 -11.71 2.61 10.22
N LYS A 60 -10.51 3.17 10.36
CA LYS A 60 -9.73 3.70 9.25
C LYS A 60 -8.86 2.60 8.67
N MET A 61 -9.11 2.25 7.42
CA MET A 61 -8.45 1.15 6.73
C MET A 61 -7.69 1.65 5.51
N ILE A 62 -6.49 1.12 5.29
CA ILE A 62 -5.77 1.33 4.02
C ILE A 62 -6.48 0.51 2.95
N PHE A 63 -6.92 1.15 1.86
CA PHE A 63 -7.51 0.48 0.71
C PHE A 63 -6.38 -0.09 -0.17
N ASP A 64 -6.29 -1.41 -0.24
CA ASP A 64 -5.13 -2.11 -0.75
C ASP A 64 -5.45 -3.11 -1.87
N THR A 65 -4.95 -2.86 -3.08
CA THR A 65 -5.05 -3.77 -4.23
C THR A 65 -3.99 -4.87 -4.22
N GLY A 66 -2.97 -4.76 -3.38
CA GLY A 66 -1.92 -5.75 -3.17
C GLY A 66 -2.26 -6.78 -2.09
N ALA A 67 -3.28 -6.54 -1.27
CA ALA A 67 -3.74 -7.46 -0.26
C ALA A 67 -4.65 -8.56 -0.84
N GLU A 68 -4.48 -9.78 -0.33
CA GLU A 68 -5.34 -10.92 -0.67
C GLU A 68 -6.55 -11.00 0.27
N HIS A 69 -6.36 -10.62 1.52
CA HIS A 69 -7.36 -10.61 2.58
C HIS A 69 -7.44 -9.26 3.27
N THR A 70 -8.61 -8.91 3.74
CA THR A 70 -8.80 -7.81 4.69
C THR A 70 -8.15 -8.17 6.02
N VAL A 71 -7.41 -7.24 6.61
CA VAL A 71 -6.62 -7.45 7.84
C VAL A 71 -6.98 -6.39 8.86
N LEU A 72 -7.36 -6.81 10.06
CA LEU A 72 -7.48 -5.96 11.25
C LEU A 72 -6.17 -6.04 12.04
N CYS A 73 -5.50 -4.91 12.26
CA CYS A 73 -4.21 -4.85 12.96
C CYS A 73 -4.37 -4.74 14.49
N ARG A 74 -5.57 -4.39 14.97
CA ARG A 74 -5.87 -4.19 16.39
C ARG A 74 -6.86 -5.23 16.89
N ARG A 75 -6.33 -6.27 17.49
CA ARG A 75 -7.11 -7.40 18.02
C ARG A 75 -8.14 -6.96 19.07
N GLU A 76 -7.78 -5.99 19.90
CA GLU A 76 -8.66 -5.47 20.94
C GLU A 76 -10.01 -4.97 20.43
N LEU A 77 -10.08 -4.50 19.17
CA LEU A 77 -11.35 -4.05 18.57
C LEU A 77 -12.27 -5.21 18.22
N SER A 78 -11.74 -6.34 17.78
CA SER A 78 -12.53 -7.55 17.53
C SER A 78 -12.91 -8.25 18.83
N ASP A 79 -12.03 -8.28 19.82
CA ASP A 79 -12.29 -8.83 21.14
C ASP A 79 -13.42 -8.04 21.86
N LEU A 80 -13.44 -6.71 21.74
CA LEU A 80 -14.48 -5.83 22.29
C LEU A 80 -15.88 -6.17 21.73
N LEU A 81 -15.95 -6.60 20.46
CA LEU A 81 -17.20 -7.01 19.80
C LEU A 81 -17.51 -8.51 19.96
N GLY A 82 -16.69 -9.24 20.70
CA GLY A 82 -16.85 -10.67 20.91
C GLY A 82 -16.72 -11.50 19.63
N ILE A 83 -15.96 -11.01 18.64
CA ILE A 83 -15.73 -11.73 17.39
C ILE A 83 -14.94 -13.00 17.68
N ARG A 84 -15.47 -14.14 17.22
CA ARG A 84 -14.83 -15.44 17.43
C ARG A 84 -13.81 -15.72 16.36
N TYR A 85 -12.69 -16.32 16.78
CA TYR A 85 -11.64 -16.78 15.89
C TYR A 85 -11.80 -18.28 15.65
N GLU A 86 -11.77 -18.69 14.38
CA GLU A 86 -11.90 -20.11 14.02
C GLU A 86 -10.57 -20.82 13.93
N ARG A 87 -9.53 -20.11 13.47
CA ARG A 87 -8.23 -20.70 13.19
C ARG A 87 -7.11 -19.69 13.38
N GLU A 88 -6.00 -20.17 13.91
CA GLU A 88 -4.72 -19.46 13.94
C GLU A 88 -3.92 -19.76 12.68
N PHE A 89 -3.25 -18.73 12.15
CA PHE A 89 -2.33 -18.84 11.03
C PHE A 89 -0.98 -18.23 11.44
N ARG A 90 0.08 -18.84 10.95
CA ARG A 90 1.40 -18.22 10.93
C ARG A 90 1.65 -17.62 9.56
N LEU A 91 1.94 -16.35 9.51
CA LEU A 91 2.23 -15.58 8.31
C LEU A 91 3.72 -15.28 8.28
N LEU A 92 4.29 -15.27 7.08
CA LEU A 92 5.66 -14.81 6.89
C LEU A 92 5.63 -13.29 6.65
N GLY A 93 6.48 -12.57 7.36
CA GLY A 93 6.64 -11.13 7.19
C GLY A 93 7.14 -10.74 5.79
N ALA A 94 7.02 -9.45 5.46
CA ALA A 94 7.52 -8.92 4.19
C ALA A 94 9.06 -8.95 4.10
N ASP A 95 9.75 -9.04 5.24
CA ASP A 95 11.19 -9.28 5.36
C ASP A 95 11.57 -10.74 5.03
N MET A 96 10.56 -11.61 4.86
CA MET A 96 10.68 -13.03 4.57
C MET A 96 11.41 -13.84 5.65
N LYS A 97 11.47 -13.33 6.87
CA LYS A 97 12.16 -13.94 8.01
C LYS A 97 11.29 -14.01 9.26
N THR A 98 10.53 -12.96 9.53
CA THR A 98 9.72 -12.85 10.75
C THR A 98 8.42 -13.63 10.62
N GLU A 99 8.15 -14.54 11.55
CA GLU A 99 6.85 -15.21 11.66
C GLU A 99 5.90 -14.37 12.52
N LEU A 100 4.68 -14.22 12.04
CA LEU A 100 3.63 -13.42 12.65
C LEU A 100 2.39 -14.29 12.86
N THR A 101 1.66 -14.02 13.93
CA THR A 101 0.42 -14.73 14.23
C THR A 101 -0.78 -13.90 13.81
N ALA A 102 -1.70 -14.55 13.11
CA ALA A 102 -2.99 -14.00 12.72
C ALA A 102 -4.11 -15.01 12.98
N TYR A 103 -5.30 -14.53 13.22
CA TYR A 103 -6.49 -15.32 13.45
C TYR A 103 -7.52 -15.10 12.32
N LEU A 104 -8.15 -16.15 11.86
CA LEU A 104 -9.29 -16.06 10.95
C LEU A 104 -10.56 -15.75 11.76
N ALA A 105 -11.17 -14.63 11.45
CA ALA A 105 -12.51 -14.29 11.90
C ALA A 105 -13.46 -14.35 10.69
N ARG A 106 -14.58 -15.07 10.84
CA ARG A 106 -15.59 -15.23 9.80
C ARG A 106 -16.87 -14.47 10.09
N ASN A 107 -17.65 -14.27 9.03
CA ASN A 107 -18.95 -13.61 9.10
C ASN A 107 -18.87 -12.23 9.78
N VAL A 108 -17.81 -11.49 9.45
CA VAL A 108 -17.60 -10.15 9.97
C VAL A 108 -18.27 -9.15 9.02
N ARG A 109 -19.12 -8.29 9.56
CA ARG A 109 -19.77 -7.26 8.76
C ARG A 109 -18.90 -6.01 8.67
N LEU A 110 -18.69 -5.54 7.44
CA LEU A 110 -18.04 -4.26 7.17
C LEU A 110 -18.99 -3.38 6.35
N ASP A 111 -19.30 -2.18 6.83
CA ASP A 111 -20.11 -1.23 6.10
C ASP A 111 -19.26 -0.02 5.71
N ALA A 112 -19.29 0.43 4.46
CA ALA A 112 -18.64 1.67 4.06
C ALA A 112 -19.33 2.86 4.73
N MET A 113 -18.61 3.64 5.50
CA MET A 113 -19.19 4.71 6.29
C MET A 113 -19.82 5.78 5.40
N ASN A 114 -21.10 6.11 5.66
CA ASN A 114 -21.90 7.11 4.91
C ASN A 114 -22.13 6.79 3.44
N VAL A 115 -21.93 5.54 3.03
CA VAL A 115 -22.12 5.10 1.63
C VAL A 115 -22.95 3.82 1.64
N PRO A 116 -23.95 3.66 0.75
CA PRO A 116 -24.76 2.45 0.70
C PRO A 116 -23.99 1.29 0.06
N LEU A 117 -23.02 0.76 0.79
CA LEU A 117 -22.12 -0.31 0.37
C LEU A 117 -21.70 -1.11 1.62
N ALA A 118 -22.02 -2.38 1.67
CA ALA A 118 -21.79 -3.23 2.82
C ALA A 118 -21.30 -4.61 2.42
N ALA A 119 -20.36 -5.17 3.19
CA ALA A 119 -19.93 -6.56 3.14
C ALA A 119 -20.50 -7.27 4.38
N PRO A 120 -21.63 -7.98 4.25
CA PRO A 120 -22.34 -8.54 5.41
C PRO A 120 -21.59 -9.71 6.07
N ASP A 121 -20.83 -10.48 5.28
CA ASP A 121 -20.22 -11.75 5.70
C ASP A 121 -18.79 -11.85 5.13
N GLU A 122 -17.88 -11.06 5.66
CA GLU A 122 -16.48 -11.05 5.23
C GLU A 122 -15.61 -11.93 6.12
N ASP A 123 -14.72 -12.68 5.52
CA ASP A 123 -13.66 -13.41 6.21
C ASP A 123 -12.44 -12.50 6.33
N ILE A 124 -12.05 -12.13 7.54
CA ILE A 124 -10.91 -11.24 7.79
C ILE A 124 -9.82 -11.93 8.60
N LEU A 125 -8.61 -11.46 8.44
CA LEU A 125 -7.49 -11.82 9.32
C LEU A 125 -7.37 -10.77 10.42
N VAL A 126 -7.24 -11.23 11.66
CA VAL A 126 -6.97 -10.37 12.82
C VAL A 126 -5.58 -10.67 13.30
N LEU A 127 -4.69 -9.67 13.27
CA LEU A 127 -3.32 -9.84 13.77
C LEU A 127 -3.32 -9.92 15.29
N GLN A 128 -2.41 -10.72 15.86
CA GLN A 128 -2.24 -10.83 17.30
C GLN A 128 -1.83 -9.49 17.91
N GLU A 129 -1.01 -8.72 17.20
CA GLU A 129 -0.54 -7.39 17.58
C GLU A 129 -0.31 -6.52 16.33
N ASP A 130 -0.16 -5.21 16.47
CA ASP A 130 0.12 -4.32 15.32
C ASP A 130 1.59 -4.42 14.89
N TYR A 131 1.84 -5.33 13.96
CA TYR A 131 3.15 -5.51 13.36
C TYR A 131 3.53 -4.44 12.35
N PHE A 132 2.58 -3.64 11.87
CA PHE A 132 2.84 -2.65 10.82
C PHE A 132 3.25 -1.29 11.33
N ARG A 133 2.82 -0.93 12.56
CA ARG A 133 3.02 0.42 13.10
C ARG A 133 2.58 1.53 12.13
N PHE A 134 1.52 1.26 11.34
CA PHE A 134 1.06 2.19 10.30
C PHE A 134 0.81 3.60 10.82
N GLU A 135 0.28 3.72 12.03
CA GLU A 135 0.02 5.03 12.64
C GLU A 135 1.28 5.88 12.76
N SER A 136 2.42 5.28 13.10
CA SER A 136 3.69 5.99 13.22
C SER A 136 4.21 6.48 11.86
N TYR A 137 4.04 5.69 10.80
CA TYR A 137 4.48 6.04 9.44
C TYR A 137 3.48 6.91 8.69
N ALA A 138 2.19 6.69 8.89
CA ALA A 138 1.14 7.48 8.27
C ALA A 138 0.89 8.80 9.02
N GLY A 139 1.23 8.87 10.30
CA GLY A 139 0.93 10.01 11.18
C GLY A 139 -0.58 10.20 11.39
N ILE A 140 -1.35 9.12 11.24
CA ILE A 140 -2.78 9.04 11.53
C ILE A 140 -3.10 7.64 12.06
N ASP A 141 -4.18 7.55 12.83
CA ASP A 141 -4.68 6.31 13.37
C ASP A 141 -5.17 5.38 12.24
N ILE A 142 -4.56 4.20 12.09
CA ILE A 142 -4.88 3.18 11.10
C ILE A 142 -5.16 1.88 11.83
N HIS A 143 -6.30 1.25 11.51
CA HIS A 143 -6.78 0.05 12.21
C HIS A 143 -6.51 -1.24 11.41
N GLY A 144 -6.19 -1.10 10.11
CA GLY A 144 -5.94 -2.27 9.28
C GLY A 144 -5.90 -1.99 7.78
N ILE A 145 -6.05 -3.05 7.01
CA ILE A 145 -6.00 -3.09 5.55
C ILE A 145 -7.33 -3.62 5.04
N LEU A 146 -7.97 -2.88 4.14
CA LEU A 146 -9.14 -3.33 3.39
C LEU A 146 -8.68 -3.82 2.02
N ALA A 147 -8.82 -5.11 1.74
CA ALA A 147 -8.47 -5.69 0.46
C ALA A 147 -9.42 -5.19 -0.65
N ALA A 148 -8.88 -4.60 -1.72
CA ALA A 148 -9.69 -4.05 -2.81
C ALA A 148 -10.46 -5.13 -3.58
N ASN A 149 -10.01 -6.38 -3.53
CA ASN A 149 -10.70 -7.51 -4.15
C ASN A 149 -12.04 -7.87 -3.49
N THR A 150 -12.38 -7.29 -2.35
CA THR A 150 -13.73 -7.35 -1.76
C THR A 150 -14.78 -6.63 -2.63
N LEU A 151 -14.32 -5.91 -3.65
CA LEU A 151 -15.13 -5.21 -4.66
C LEU A 151 -14.97 -5.82 -6.08
N ASP A 152 -14.47 -7.05 -6.22
CA ASP A 152 -14.08 -7.66 -7.50
C ASP A 152 -15.24 -7.88 -8.49
N ASP A 153 -16.48 -7.84 -8.00
CA ASP A 153 -17.70 -7.88 -8.82
C ASP A 153 -18.04 -6.57 -9.51
N TYR A 154 -17.32 -5.48 -9.21
CA TYR A 154 -17.59 -4.13 -9.70
C TYR A 154 -16.44 -3.55 -10.51
N LEU A 155 -16.71 -2.47 -11.23
CA LEU A 155 -15.69 -1.56 -11.72
C LEU A 155 -15.30 -0.61 -10.58
N ILE A 156 -14.02 -0.58 -10.23
CA ILE A 156 -13.47 0.26 -9.16
C ILE A 156 -12.69 1.41 -9.80
N ARG A 157 -13.23 2.63 -9.76
CA ARG A 157 -12.54 3.81 -10.27
C ARG A 157 -11.93 4.61 -9.13
N ILE A 158 -10.61 4.82 -9.15
CA ILE A 158 -9.87 5.58 -8.15
C ILE A 158 -9.45 6.93 -8.75
N ASN A 159 -9.90 8.02 -8.14
CA ASN A 159 -9.52 9.38 -8.50
C ASN A 159 -8.82 10.07 -7.34
N TYR A 160 -7.50 10.15 -7.39
CA TYR A 160 -6.68 10.72 -6.33
C TYR A 160 -6.84 12.24 -6.18
N LEU A 161 -7.22 12.97 -7.23
CA LEU A 161 -7.42 14.41 -7.15
C LEU A 161 -8.74 14.77 -6.47
N GLN A 162 -9.79 14.01 -6.77
CA GLN A 162 -11.09 14.14 -6.12
C GLN A 162 -11.16 13.38 -4.79
N LYS A 163 -10.19 12.49 -4.54
CA LYS A 163 -10.15 11.60 -3.37
C LYS A 163 -11.42 10.76 -3.26
N THR A 164 -11.79 10.12 -4.35
CA THR A 164 -12.97 9.26 -4.41
C THR A 164 -12.64 7.90 -5.03
N ILE A 165 -13.23 6.85 -4.46
CA ILE A 165 -13.38 5.54 -5.08
C ILE A 165 -14.80 5.46 -5.57
N THR A 166 -15.01 5.36 -6.90
CA THR A 166 -16.34 5.12 -7.45
C THR A 166 -16.47 3.63 -7.72
N VAL A 167 -17.43 2.99 -7.08
CA VAL A 167 -17.79 1.59 -7.30
C VAL A 167 -19.03 1.55 -8.15
N SER A 168 -18.98 0.90 -9.31
CA SER A 168 -20.10 0.85 -10.25
C SER A 168 -20.30 -0.55 -10.83
N GLY A 169 -21.55 -0.92 -11.05
CA GLY A 169 -21.90 -2.15 -11.76
C GLY A 169 -21.37 -2.13 -13.21
N HIS A 170 -21.07 -3.33 -13.74
CA HIS A 170 -20.69 -3.46 -15.16
C HIS A 170 -21.81 -2.92 -16.06
N GLY A 171 -21.43 -2.19 -17.11
CA GLY A 171 -22.37 -1.53 -18.04
C GLY A 171 -22.91 -0.16 -17.59
N VAL A 172 -22.65 0.27 -16.36
CA VAL A 172 -23.01 1.62 -15.87
C VAL A 172 -22.01 2.65 -16.34
N PHE A 173 -20.73 2.32 -16.32
CA PHE A 173 -19.63 3.16 -16.73
C PHE A 173 -18.82 2.51 -17.85
N SER A 174 -18.45 3.29 -18.87
CA SER A 174 -17.59 2.87 -19.98
C SER A 174 -16.24 3.59 -19.87
N PRO A 175 -15.17 2.91 -19.45
CA PRO A 175 -13.84 3.50 -19.37
C PRO A 175 -13.34 4.06 -20.70
N GLU A 176 -13.60 3.36 -21.82
CA GLU A 176 -13.19 3.79 -23.17
C GLU A 176 -13.80 5.12 -23.54
N ARG A 177 -15.13 5.27 -23.37
CA ARG A 177 -15.84 6.53 -23.67
C ARG A 177 -15.39 7.67 -22.78
N ALA A 178 -14.92 7.36 -21.56
CA ALA A 178 -14.37 8.32 -20.62
C ALA A 178 -12.89 8.66 -20.90
N GLY A 179 -12.28 8.09 -21.95
CA GLY A 179 -10.91 8.38 -22.40
C GLY A 179 -9.82 7.66 -21.62
N PHE A 180 -10.14 6.54 -20.97
CA PHE A 180 -9.15 5.65 -20.38
C PHE A 180 -8.57 4.71 -21.44
N SER A 181 -7.31 4.32 -21.25
CA SER A 181 -6.64 3.31 -22.07
C SER A 181 -6.57 1.98 -21.33
N PRO A 182 -6.94 0.86 -21.97
CA PRO A 182 -6.87 -0.46 -21.36
C PRO A 182 -5.45 -1.01 -21.34
N PHE A 183 -5.12 -1.70 -20.26
CA PHE A 183 -3.90 -2.48 -20.11
C PHE A 183 -4.27 -3.85 -19.58
N PRO A 184 -4.03 -4.92 -20.35
CA PRO A 184 -4.23 -6.29 -19.87
C PRO A 184 -3.42 -6.50 -18.60
N ALA A 185 -4.06 -7.10 -17.60
CA ALA A 185 -3.45 -7.46 -16.34
C ALA A 185 -3.48 -8.98 -16.16
N GLU A 186 -2.53 -9.51 -15.42
CA GLU A 186 -2.59 -10.86 -14.94
C GLU A 186 -3.29 -10.87 -13.57
N LEU A 187 -4.32 -11.68 -13.41
CA LEU A 187 -4.99 -11.87 -12.12
C LEU A 187 -4.43 -13.14 -11.46
N TYR A 188 -3.78 -12.98 -10.32
CA TYR A 188 -3.27 -14.11 -9.53
C TYR A 188 -3.53 -13.87 -8.05
N ARG A 189 -4.16 -14.83 -7.36
CA ARG A 189 -4.56 -14.74 -5.96
C ARG A 189 -5.30 -13.44 -5.65
N LYS A 190 -6.31 -13.12 -6.48
CA LYS A 190 -7.14 -11.91 -6.39
C LYS A 190 -6.36 -10.58 -6.49
N LYS A 191 -5.14 -10.57 -7.01
CA LYS A 191 -4.28 -9.39 -7.20
C LYS A 191 -3.99 -9.16 -8.67
N LEU A 192 -3.94 -7.89 -9.08
CA LEU A 192 -3.71 -7.48 -10.46
C LEU A 192 -2.23 -7.12 -10.68
N TYR A 193 -1.65 -7.69 -11.74
CA TYR A 193 -0.27 -7.43 -12.15
C TYR A 193 -0.25 -6.82 -13.53
N LEU A 194 0.55 -5.75 -13.68
CA LEU A 194 0.79 -5.07 -14.95
C LEU A 194 2.17 -5.39 -15.50
N ARG A 195 2.33 -5.26 -16.83
CA ARG A 195 3.64 -5.27 -17.50
C ARG A 195 4.12 -3.85 -17.71
N ALA A 196 5.37 -3.57 -17.32
CA ALA A 196 6.02 -2.28 -17.50
C ALA A 196 7.43 -2.49 -18.07
N SER A 197 7.94 -1.50 -18.80
CA SER A 197 9.34 -1.44 -19.19
C SER A 197 10.08 -0.51 -18.23
N LEU A 198 11.21 -0.97 -17.70
CA LEU A 198 12.05 -0.26 -16.73
C LEU A 198 13.34 0.17 -17.43
N GLY A 199 13.56 1.47 -17.59
CA GLY A 199 14.76 2.04 -18.18
C GLY A 199 15.77 2.44 -17.11
N PHE A 200 16.96 1.86 -17.17
CA PHE A 200 18.14 2.26 -16.41
C PHE A 200 19.01 3.21 -17.26
N ASP A 201 20.12 3.70 -16.77
CA ASP A 201 20.98 4.60 -17.52
C ASP A 201 21.63 3.89 -18.72
N THR A 202 22.06 2.65 -18.53
CA THR A 202 22.79 1.86 -19.53
C THR A 202 22.04 0.64 -20.05
N ASP A 203 20.90 0.28 -19.41
CA ASP A 203 20.19 -0.96 -19.66
C ASP A 203 18.67 -0.77 -19.54
N SER A 204 17.90 -1.80 -19.87
CA SER A 204 16.44 -1.82 -19.68
C SER A 204 15.96 -3.23 -19.40
N VAL A 205 14.89 -3.29 -18.58
CA VAL A 205 14.16 -4.53 -18.33
C VAL A 205 12.78 -4.40 -18.99
N PRO A 206 12.57 -5.00 -20.16
CA PRO A 206 11.29 -5.00 -20.84
C PRO A 206 10.30 -5.93 -20.13
N HIS A 207 9.02 -5.60 -20.18
CA HIS A 207 7.93 -6.45 -19.71
C HIS A 207 8.03 -6.93 -18.25
N ALA A 208 8.68 -6.12 -17.37
CA ALA A 208 8.72 -6.41 -15.94
C ALA A 208 7.30 -6.57 -15.38
N LYS A 209 7.04 -7.68 -14.69
CA LYS A 209 5.75 -7.96 -14.05
C LYS A 209 5.69 -7.25 -12.72
N LEU A 210 4.79 -6.28 -12.57
CA LEU A 210 4.63 -5.46 -11.37
C LEU A 210 3.26 -5.68 -10.74
N LEU A 211 3.21 -5.91 -9.44
CA LEU A 211 1.97 -5.90 -8.67
C LEU A 211 1.44 -4.46 -8.60
N LEU A 212 0.17 -4.25 -8.93
CA LEU A 212 -0.52 -2.99 -8.70
C LEU A 212 -0.95 -2.94 -7.23
N ASP A 213 -0.37 -2.00 -6.46
CA ASP A 213 -0.44 -2.02 -5.00
C ASP A 213 -0.74 -0.62 -4.44
N THR A 214 -1.99 -0.39 -4.07
CA THR A 214 -2.41 0.85 -3.41
C THR A 214 -2.13 0.85 -1.90
N GLY A 215 -1.70 -0.26 -1.32
CA GLY A 215 -1.17 -0.35 0.04
C GLY A 215 0.28 0.11 0.15
N ALA A 216 0.99 0.27 -0.98
CA ALA A 216 2.38 0.73 -1.01
C ALA A 216 2.48 2.25 -1.20
N ALA A 217 3.03 2.95 -0.20
CA ALA A 217 3.18 4.43 -0.18
C ALA A 217 4.38 4.95 -0.96
N LEU A 218 4.95 4.17 -1.86
CA LEU A 218 6.14 4.45 -2.67
C LEU A 218 5.80 4.50 -4.17
N PRO A 219 6.69 4.96 -5.07
CA PRO A 219 6.43 4.88 -6.51
C PRO A 219 6.65 3.47 -7.05
N LEU A 220 7.80 2.86 -6.74
CA LEU A 220 8.23 1.59 -7.29
C LEU A 220 9.13 0.86 -6.30
N LEU A 221 8.81 -0.37 -5.95
CA LEU A 221 9.69 -1.30 -5.25
C LEU A 221 10.08 -2.41 -6.22
N LEU A 222 11.36 -2.65 -6.38
CA LEU A 222 11.91 -3.66 -7.26
C LEU A 222 12.70 -4.70 -6.48
N ILE A 223 12.65 -5.92 -6.94
CA ILE A 223 13.44 -7.03 -6.38
C ILE A 223 14.67 -7.16 -7.24
N SER A 224 15.82 -6.78 -6.65
CA SER A 224 17.11 -6.84 -7.31
C SER A 224 17.80 -8.16 -7.01
N SER A 225 18.39 -8.76 -8.03
CA SER A 225 19.30 -9.90 -7.91
C SER A 225 20.33 -9.82 -9.03
N ASP A 226 21.49 -10.43 -8.84
CA ASP A 226 22.58 -10.43 -9.83
C ASP A 226 22.15 -11.01 -11.18
N SER A 227 21.19 -11.92 -11.17
CA SER A 227 20.71 -12.63 -12.37
C SER A 227 19.58 -11.93 -13.12
N THR A 228 18.79 -11.05 -12.46
CA THR A 228 17.56 -10.53 -13.06
C THR A 228 17.52 -9.01 -13.18
N MET A 229 18.04 -8.30 -12.22
CA MET A 229 17.95 -6.84 -12.19
C MET A 229 19.10 -6.26 -11.35
N LYS A 230 19.99 -5.51 -11.99
CA LYS A 230 21.08 -4.81 -11.32
C LYS A 230 20.60 -3.50 -10.69
N LEU A 231 21.33 -3.05 -9.68
CA LEU A 231 21.07 -1.72 -9.09
C LEU A 231 21.50 -0.60 -10.07
N PRO A 232 20.86 0.59 -10.04
CA PRO A 232 21.37 1.79 -10.69
C PRO A 232 22.79 2.14 -10.21
N GLN A 233 23.54 2.90 -11.00
CA GLN A 233 24.92 3.31 -10.65
C GLN A 233 24.96 4.15 -9.36
N SER A 234 23.94 4.98 -9.14
CA SER A 234 23.84 5.83 -7.95
C SER A 234 22.66 5.36 -7.09
N VAL A 235 22.97 4.82 -5.92
CA VAL A 235 21.98 4.39 -4.95
C VAL A 235 22.40 4.79 -3.53
N LEU A 236 21.41 5.02 -2.67
CA LEU A 236 21.59 5.21 -1.23
C LEU A 236 21.16 3.94 -0.50
N PRO A 237 21.99 3.37 0.38
CA PRO A 237 21.51 2.34 1.30
C PRO A 237 20.58 2.97 2.34
N GLY A 238 19.59 2.22 2.81
CA GLY A 238 18.69 2.67 3.86
C GLY A 238 17.41 1.88 3.95
N GLN A 239 16.53 2.36 4.80
CA GLN A 239 15.19 1.82 4.95
C GLN A 239 14.36 2.12 3.71
N ILE A 240 13.84 1.07 3.06
CA ILE A 240 13.08 1.16 1.81
C ILE A 240 11.57 1.08 2.00
N GLY A 241 11.13 0.83 3.20
CA GLY A 241 9.72 0.75 3.58
C GLY A 241 9.54 -0.02 4.85
N MET A 242 8.28 -0.18 5.21
CA MET A 242 7.84 -1.10 6.24
C MET A 242 6.87 -2.09 5.62
N GLY A 243 6.96 -3.33 6.02
CA GLY A 243 6.03 -4.38 5.63
C GLY A 243 5.52 -5.13 6.86
N LEU A 244 4.68 -6.12 6.61
CA LEU A 244 4.30 -7.08 7.64
C LEU A 244 5.59 -7.73 8.19
N GLY A 245 5.87 -7.54 9.48
CA GLY A 245 7.08 -8.06 10.12
C GLY A 245 8.19 -7.04 10.36
N GLY A 246 8.04 -5.79 9.96
CA GLY A 246 8.96 -4.70 10.31
C GLY A 246 9.60 -3.97 9.13
N ASP A 247 10.75 -3.36 9.41
CA ASP A 247 11.46 -2.49 8.49
C ASP A 247 12.16 -3.27 7.39
N LEU A 248 11.98 -2.83 6.17
CA LEU A 248 12.68 -3.35 4.99
C LEU A 248 13.92 -2.51 4.72
N GLN A 249 15.07 -3.16 4.66
CA GLN A 249 16.33 -2.55 4.28
C GLN A 249 16.65 -2.82 2.81
N GLY A 250 17.33 -1.88 2.17
CA GLY A 250 17.70 -2.01 0.77
C GLY A 250 18.37 -0.76 0.23
N TYR A 251 18.10 -0.47 -1.04
CA TYR A 251 18.69 0.69 -1.72
C TYR A 251 17.63 1.57 -2.34
N ILE A 252 17.91 2.85 -2.43
CA ILE A 252 17.04 3.86 -3.03
C ILE A 252 17.81 4.53 -4.16
N GLY A 253 17.22 4.58 -5.35
CA GLY A 253 17.84 5.19 -6.52
C GLY A 253 16.79 5.74 -7.48
N ARG A 254 17.24 6.12 -8.68
CA ARG A 254 16.36 6.57 -9.75
C ARG A 254 16.46 5.68 -10.97
N LEU A 255 15.31 5.30 -11.51
CA LEU A 255 15.25 4.83 -12.89
C LEU A 255 15.17 6.03 -13.84
N LYS A 256 15.83 5.91 -14.98
CA LYS A 256 15.72 6.87 -16.07
C LYS A 256 14.26 7.07 -16.47
N ASP A 257 13.55 5.97 -16.64
CA ASP A 257 12.12 5.98 -16.92
C ASP A 257 11.42 4.65 -16.62
N VAL A 258 10.10 4.72 -16.50
CA VAL A 258 9.20 3.58 -16.41
C VAL A 258 8.05 3.78 -17.38
N SER A 259 7.77 2.79 -18.20
CA SER A 259 6.70 2.85 -19.21
C SER A 259 5.66 1.75 -18.99
N ILE A 260 4.38 2.16 -18.88
CA ILE A 260 3.23 1.26 -18.91
C ILE A 260 2.52 1.50 -20.25
N GLY A 261 2.77 0.62 -21.23
CA GLY A 261 2.35 0.83 -22.60
C GLY A 261 2.83 2.18 -23.15
N LYS A 262 1.90 3.04 -23.58
CA LYS A 262 2.23 4.38 -24.14
C LYS A 262 2.56 5.44 -23.07
N TYR A 263 2.38 5.18 -21.80
CA TYR A 263 2.60 6.15 -20.74
C TYR A 263 3.99 5.99 -20.14
N ARG A 264 4.83 7.03 -20.30
CA ARG A 264 6.20 7.08 -19.81
C ARG A 264 6.35 8.09 -18.69
N GLN A 265 6.98 7.67 -17.59
CA GLN A 265 7.35 8.48 -16.43
C GLN A 265 8.89 8.52 -16.33
N SER A 266 9.46 9.69 -16.19
CA SER A 266 10.93 9.86 -16.14
C SER A 266 11.41 10.17 -14.73
N GLY A 267 12.66 9.78 -14.41
CA GLY A 267 13.32 10.05 -13.13
C GLY A 267 12.59 9.44 -11.95
N VAL A 268 12.05 8.22 -12.13
CA VAL A 268 11.22 7.56 -11.13
C VAL A 268 12.08 7.13 -9.95
N ILE A 269 11.73 7.60 -8.74
CA ILE A 269 12.34 7.09 -7.51
C ILE A 269 11.97 5.62 -7.39
N SER A 270 12.97 4.80 -7.17
CA SER A 270 12.79 3.35 -7.07
C SER A 270 13.52 2.82 -5.86
N TYR A 271 12.86 1.92 -5.17
CA TYR A 271 13.34 1.23 -4.00
C TYR A 271 13.73 -0.18 -4.42
N PHE A 272 14.86 -0.67 -3.96
CA PHE A 272 15.41 -1.96 -4.37
C PHE A 272 15.61 -2.84 -3.13
N GLN A 273 14.84 -3.90 -3.07
CA GLN A 273 15.04 -4.98 -2.12
C GLN A 273 15.97 -6.01 -2.75
N VAL A 274 17.13 -6.26 -2.12
CA VAL A 274 18.04 -7.29 -2.61
C VAL A 274 17.51 -8.65 -2.17
N ALA A 275 17.21 -9.49 -3.15
CA ALA A 275 16.84 -10.87 -2.88
C ALA A 275 18.08 -11.67 -2.49
N ASP A 276 18.04 -12.30 -1.34
CA ASP A 276 19.01 -13.32 -0.96
C ASP A 276 18.78 -14.56 -1.86
N SER A 277 19.84 -15.14 -2.38
CA SER A 277 19.80 -16.34 -3.22
C SER A 277 19.17 -17.56 -2.52
N THR A 278 19.09 -17.54 -1.20
CA THR A 278 18.48 -18.59 -0.37
C THR A 278 16.95 -18.45 -0.26
N LEU A 279 16.39 -17.30 -0.67
CA LEU A 279 14.97 -17.03 -0.51
C LEU A 279 14.14 -17.80 -1.53
N ASN A 280 13.14 -18.53 -1.05
CA ASN A 280 12.14 -19.13 -1.90
C ASN A 280 11.22 -18.05 -2.47
N THR A 281 11.45 -17.64 -3.73
CA THR A 281 10.66 -16.62 -4.42
C THR A 281 9.43 -17.17 -5.15
N SER A 282 9.13 -18.45 -5.02
CA SER A 282 8.01 -19.12 -5.74
C SER A 282 6.65 -18.46 -5.44
N PHE A 283 6.44 -17.94 -4.23
CA PHE A 283 5.21 -17.23 -3.87
C PHE A 283 5.07 -15.87 -4.56
N MET A 284 6.16 -15.31 -5.09
CA MET A 284 6.16 -14.03 -5.80
C MET A 284 5.57 -14.12 -7.20
N ASN A 285 5.30 -15.33 -7.70
CA ASN A 285 4.73 -15.55 -9.04
C ASN A 285 5.52 -14.84 -10.17
N GLY A 286 6.85 -14.81 -10.06
CA GLY A 286 7.73 -14.16 -11.03
C GLY A 286 7.57 -12.64 -11.13
N ARG A 287 7.04 -11.97 -10.10
CA ARG A 287 6.96 -10.50 -10.09
C ARG A 287 8.35 -9.89 -9.92
N ALA A 288 8.63 -8.86 -10.72
CA ALA A 288 9.83 -8.05 -10.60
C ALA A 288 9.74 -7.00 -9.50
N GLY A 289 8.52 -6.69 -9.04
CA GLY A 289 8.31 -5.68 -8.02
C GLY A 289 6.85 -5.23 -7.84
N ILE A 290 6.70 -4.02 -7.31
CA ILE A 290 5.42 -3.40 -6.95
C ILE A 290 5.39 -2.00 -7.54
N VAL A 291 4.26 -1.61 -8.15
CA VAL A 291 3.96 -0.21 -8.47
C VAL A 291 2.99 0.34 -7.45
N GLY A 292 3.43 1.37 -6.70
CA GLY A 292 2.69 1.92 -5.56
C GLY A 292 2.06 3.29 -5.81
N ASN A 293 1.43 3.82 -4.79
CA ASN A 293 0.57 5.01 -4.87
C ASN A 293 1.26 6.27 -5.38
N MET A 294 2.55 6.48 -5.12
CA MET A 294 3.25 7.67 -5.63
C MET A 294 3.40 7.64 -7.17
N MET A 295 3.31 6.47 -7.80
CA MET A 295 3.23 6.35 -9.25
C MET A 295 1.77 6.26 -9.71
N LEU A 296 0.94 5.50 -9.03
CA LEU A 296 -0.47 5.31 -9.37
C LEU A 296 -1.26 6.63 -9.34
N ASN A 297 -0.95 7.56 -8.43
CA ASN A 297 -1.61 8.87 -8.35
C ASN A 297 -1.34 9.79 -9.54
N ARG A 298 -0.44 9.39 -10.46
CA ARG A 298 -0.23 10.05 -11.76
C ARG A 298 -1.36 9.78 -12.73
N PHE A 299 -2.24 8.84 -12.39
CA PHE A 299 -3.36 8.40 -13.20
C PHE A 299 -4.67 8.47 -12.41
N GLN A 300 -5.78 8.54 -13.14
CA GLN A 300 -7.03 7.97 -12.69
C GLN A 300 -7.01 6.51 -13.11
N LEU A 301 -7.48 5.63 -12.22
CA LEU A 301 -7.47 4.18 -12.43
C LEU A 301 -8.89 3.66 -12.55
N VAL A 302 -9.11 2.66 -13.39
CA VAL A 302 -10.28 1.78 -13.29
C VAL A 302 -9.79 0.34 -13.25
N LEU A 303 -10.19 -0.40 -12.23
CA LEU A 303 -9.86 -1.80 -12.04
C LEU A 303 -11.07 -2.65 -12.41
N ASP A 304 -10.86 -3.60 -13.31
CA ASP A 304 -11.84 -4.60 -13.71
C ASP A 304 -11.26 -5.99 -13.43
N TYR A 305 -11.54 -6.52 -12.25
CA TYR A 305 -11.04 -7.83 -11.84
C TYR A 305 -11.65 -8.96 -12.70
N ARG A 306 -12.91 -8.84 -13.11
CA ARG A 306 -13.61 -9.84 -13.91
C ARG A 306 -12.98 -10.02 -15.29
N LYS A 307 -12.55 -8.90 -15.91
CA LYS A 307 -11.90 -8.91 -17.23
C LYS A 307 -10.39 -8.96 -17.14
N SER A 308 -9.82 -8.86 -15.93
CA SER A 308 -8.37 -8.73 -15.71
C SER A 308 -7.78 -7.57 -16.52
N VAL A 309 -8.40 -6.39 -16.44
CA VAL A 309 -7.97 -5.17 -17.15
C VAL A 309 -7.83 -4.03 -16.15
N VAL A 310 -6.73 -3.30 -16.28
CA VAL A 310 -6.52 -2.02 -15.61
C VAL A 310 -6.61 -0.92 -16.66
N TRP A 311 -7.46 0.05 -16.42
CA TRP A 311 -7.63 1.20 -17.27
C TRP A 311 -6.92 2.40 -16.66
N LEU A 312 -6.11 3.09 -17.46
CA LEU A 312 -5.33 4.25 -17.01
C LEU A 312 -5.72 5.48 -17.83
N LYS A 313 -5.86 6.62 -17.14
CA LYS A 313 -5.98 7.94 -17.72
C LYS A 313 -5.05 8.90 -16.98
N PRO A 314 -4.14 9.63 -17.67
CA PRO A 314 -3.28 10.60 -17.01
C PRO A 314 -4.07 11.59 -16.17
N SER A 315 -3.63 11.81 -14.93
CA SER A 315 -4.19 12.80 -14.02
C SER A 315 -3.43 14.13 -14.12
N GLY A 316 -3.90 15.17 -13.42
CA GLY A 316 -3.17 16.44 -13.29
C GLY A 316 -1.78 16.30 -12.63
N ASN A 317 -1.50 15.15 -12.01
CA ASN A 317 -0.20 14.84 -11.43
C ASN A 317 0.77 14.17 -12.42
N PHE A 318 0.33 13.77 -13.62
CA PHE A 318 1.09 12.92 -14.55
C PHE A 318 2.49 13.45 -14.86
N ARG A 319 2.64 14.77 -15.05
CA ARG A 319 3.91 15.41 -15.41
C ARG A 319 4.72 15.92 -14.21
N LYS A 320 4.25 15.73 -12.96
CA LYS A 320 4.97 16.20 -11.79
C LYS A 320 6.25 15.38 -11.59
N LYS A 321 7.36 16.03 -11.25
CA LYS A 321 8.64 15.36 -10.93
C LYS A 321 8.49 14.52 -9.66
N TYR A 322 9.24 13.44 -9.57
CA TYR A 322 9.40 12.69 -8.33
C TYR A 322 10.39 13.41 -7.42
N VAL A 323 9.96 13.72 -6.21
CA VAL A 323 10.77 14.41 -5.21
C VAL A 323 11.04 13.44 -4.07
N TYR A 324 12.33 13.23 -3.78
CA TYR A 324 12.79 12.47 -2.62
C TYR A 324 13.04 13.43 -1.45
N ASP A 325 13.16 12.91 -0.23
CA ASP A 325 13.66 13.65 0.91
C ASP A 325 15.04 14.27 0.62
N ARG A 326 15.32 15.42 1.19
CA ARG A 326 16.56 16.16 0.99
C ARG A 326 17.27 16.47 2.30
N SER A 327 16.77 15.97 3.40
CA SER A 327 17.38 16.15 4.71
C SER A 327 18.21 14.93 5.13
N GLY A 328 17.79 13.74 4.71
CA GLY A 328 18.32 12.47 5.18
C GLY A 328 17.75 12.03 6.51
N ILE A 329 16.58 12.56 6.92
CA ILE A 329 15.91 12.18 8.16
C ILE A 329 14.74 11.25 7.86
N TYR A 330 14.69 10.09 8.51
CA TYR A 330 13.49 9.28 8.63
C TYR A 330 12.75 9.65 9.92
N LEU A 331 11.47 9.98 9.81
CA LEU A 331 10.64 10.42 10.92
C LEU A 331 9.49 9.47 11.17
N LEU A 332 9.22 9.21 12.43
CA LEU A 332 8.01 8.58 12.91
C LEU A 332 7.16 9.59 13.70
N ALA A 333 5.85 9.46 13.56
CA ALA A 333 4.90 10.10 14.44
C ALA A 333 4.69 9.25 15.69
N SER A 334 4.55 9.89 16.84
CA SER A 334 4.30 9.25 18.13
C SER A 334 3.40 10.11 19.01
N GLY A 335 3.13 9.63 20.22
CA GLY A 335 2.21 10.24 21.17
C GLY A 335 0.74 10.02 20.78
N ASN A 336 -0.16 10.23 21.73
CA ASN A 336 -1.60 9.95 21.55
C ASN A 336 -2.27 10.73 20.40
N SER A 337 -1.69 11.87 20.00
CA SER A 337 -2.21 12.70 18.90
C SER A 337 -1.36 12.57 17.63
N LEU A 338 -0.37 11.69 17.59
CA LEU A 338 0.56 11.47 16.46
C LEU A 338 1.22 12.77 15.96
N ASN A 339 1.46 13.72 16.86
CA ASN A 339 2.05 15.03 16.59
C ASN A 339 3.41 15.25 17.30
N GLU A 340 3.97 14.19 17.82
CA GLU A 340 5.35 14.11 18.27
C GLU A 340 6.17 13.42 17.17
N PHE A 341 7.26 14.04 16.72
CA PHE A 341 8.04 13.51 15.59
C PHE A 341 9.42 13.10 16.09
N VAL A 342 9.69 11.80 16.03
CA VAL A 342 10.93 11.21 16.47
C VAL A 342 11.77 10.82 15.25
N VAL A 343 13.06 11.13 15.31
CA VAL A 343 14.04 10.69 14.31
C VAL A 343 14.27 9.18 14.48
N GLU A 344 13.83 8.40 13.53
CA GLU A 344 14.05 6.94 13.50
C GLU A 344 15.47 6.61 13.06
N SER A 345 15.88 7.23 11.94
CA SER A 345 17.23 7.04 11.41
C SER A 345 17.69 8.26 10.63
N VAL A 346 18.99 8.36 10.40
CA VAL A 346 19.65 9.41 9.63
C VAL A 346 20.53 8.77 8.57
N ILE A 347 20.42 9.26 7.34
CA ILE A 347 21.26 8.81 6.22
C ILE A 347 22.65 9.38 6.39
N ASP A 348 23.68 8.54 6.28
CA ASP A 348 25.07 8.96 6.34
C ASP A 348 25.42 9.98 5.26
N ASN A 349 26.28 10.93 5.58
CA ASN A 349 26.70 12.03 4.69
C ASN A 349 25.55 12.90 4.17
N SER A 350 24.41 12.90 4.85
CA SER A 350 23.25 13.75 4.56
C SER A 350 23.32 15.09 5.33
N PRO A 351 22.51 16.10 4.93
CA PRO A 351 22.41 17.34 5.70
C PRO A 351 22.06 17.15 7.17
N ALA A 352 21.28 16.14 7.51
CA ALA A 352 20.95 15.80 8.90
C ALA A 352 22.17 15.25 9.66
N PHE A 353 22.92 14.36 9.00
CA PHE A 353 24.15 13.80 9.54
C PHE A 353 25.19 14.90 9.82
N GLU A 354 25.43 15.78 8.84
CA GLU A 354 26.35 16.92 8.96
C GLU A 354 25.92 17.91 10.07
N ALA A 355 24.61 18.08 10.25
CA ALA A 355 24.09 18.91 11.33
C ALA A 355 24.13 18.21 12.70
N GLY A 356 24.54 16.95 12.78
CA GLY A 356 24.62 16.16 14.00
C GLY A 356 23.24 15.88 14.60
N ILE A 357 22.24 15.60 13.75
CA ILE A 357 20.97 15.00 14.16
C ILE A 357 21.21 13.50 14.36
N LEU A 358 20.60 12.93 15.39
CA LEU A 358 20.80 11.54 15.79
C LEU A 358 19.44 10.81 15.89
N PRO A 359 19.42 9.49 15.70
CA PRO A 359 18.26 8.67 16.06
C PRO A 359 17.82 8.93 17.51
N GLY A 360 16.52 8.99 17.75
CA GLY A 360 15.93 9.30 19.05
C GLY A 360 15.74 10.80 19.31
N ASP A 361 16.27 11.71 18.50
CA ASP A 361 15.95 13.14 18.61
C ASP A 361 14.46 13.39 18.37
N GLN A 362 13.81 14.17 19.25
CA GLN A 362 12.45 14.58 19.03
C GLN A 362 12.43 15.99 18.39
N ILE A 363 11.76 16.14 17.24
CA ILE A 363 11.58 17.44 16.60
C ILE A 363 10.46 18.18 17.31
N VAL A 364 10.79 19.27 18.01
CA VAL A 364 9.80 20.08 18.74
C VAL A 364 9.40 21.37 18.01
N GLN A 365 10.16 21.76 16.96
CA GLN A 365 9.83 22.93 16.12
C GLN A 365 10.46 22.80 14.73
N VAL A 366 9.72 23.22 13.70
CA VAL A 366 10.17 23.29 12.31
C VAL A 366 10.01 24.72 11.79
N GLY A 367 11.13 25.42 11.56
CA GLY A 367 11.10 26.84 11.27
C GLY A 367 10.56 27.63 12.46
N LEU A 368 9.41 28.29 12.30
CA LEU A 368 8.70 29.01 13.36
C LEU A 368 7.52 28.23 13.94
N ALA A 369 7.14 27.11 13.32
CA ALA A 369 5.96 26.34 13.73
C ALA A 369 6.31 25.29 14.78
N PRO A 370 5.65 25.29 15.96
CA PRO A 370 5.77 24.21 16.92
C PRO A 370 5.31 22.87 16.31
N ALA A 371 6.03 21.79 16.59
CA ALA A 371 5.72 20.46 16.03
C ALA A 371 4.29 20.00 16.37
N ARG A 372 3.82 20.26 17.58
CA ARG A 372 2.49 19.87 18.08
C ARG A 372 1.28 20.36 17.27
N ILE A 373 1.46 21.38 16.40
CA ILE A 373 0.39 21.86 15.51
C ILE A 373 0.57 21.40 14.06
N LEU A 374 1.62 20.65 13.76
CA LEU A 374 1.92 20.11 12.45
C LEU A 374 1.46 18.65 12.37
N ARG A 375 1.18 18.21 11.15
CA ARG A 375 1.06 16.79 10.83
C ARG A 375 2.40 16.29 10.30
N LEU A 376 2.67 15.00 10.41
CA LEU A 376 3.89 14.40 9.86
C LEU A 376 4.12 14.80 8.39
N GLN A 377 3.09 14.74 7.54
CA GLN A 377 3.19 15.14 6.14
C GLN A 377 3.63 16.60 5.94
N ASP A 378 3.33 17.50 6.86
CA ASP A 378 3.73 18.92 6.76
C ASP A 378 5.21 19.09 7.05
N VAL A 379 5.73 18.34 8.02
CA VAL A 379 7.17 18.25 8.30
C VAL A 379 7.90 17.66 7.10
N LEU A 380 7.45 16.52 6.57
CA LEU A 380 8.06 15.86 5.41
C LEU A 380 8.09 16.78 4.18
N LYS A 381 7.03 17.56 3.92
CA LYS A 381 7.01 18.57 2.83
C LYS A 381 8.07 19.65 3.02
N VAL A 382 8.35 20.05 4.26
CA VAL A 382 9.43 21.02 4.52
C VAL A 382 10.80 20.44 4.20
N LEU A 383 11.03 19.16 4.53
CA LEU A 383 12.29 18.44 4.26
C LEU A 383 12.49 18.13 2.78
N GLN A 384 11.45 18.20 1.95
CA GLN A 384 11.48 18.03 0.50
C GLN A 384 11.64 19.33 -0.30
N LYS A 385 11.78 20.50 0.36
CA LYS A 385 11.96 21.80 -0.32
C LYS A 385 13.23 21.79 -1.20
N LYS A 386 13.35 22.80 -2.10
CA LYS A 386 14.44 22.89 -3.09
C LYS A 386 15.83 22.77 -2.46
N PRO A 387 16.81 22.16 -3.16
CA PRO A 387 18.21 22.16 -2.72
C PRO A 387 18.71 23.58 -2.41
N GLY A 388 19.60 23.71 -1.43
CA GLY A 388 20.10 25.00 -0.92
C GLY A 388 19.17 25.67 0.10
N LYS A 389 17.93 25.16 0.28
CA LYS A 389 17.03 25.73 1.30
C LYS A 389 17.52 25.38 2.70
N LYS A 390 17.66 26.41 3.55
CA LYS A 390 17.95 26.23 4.98
C LYS A 390 16.66 25.90 5.73
N VAL A 391 16.69 24.82 6.49
CA VAL A 391 15.61 24.39 7.40
C VAL A 391 16.15 24.45 8.83
N ARG A 392 15.50 25.26 9.67
CA ARG A 392 15.84 25.36 11.10
C ARG A 392 14.95 24.42 11.88
N LEU A 393 15.56 23.57 12.71
CA LEU A 393 14.88 22.66 13.60
C LEU A 393 15.25 22.99 15.05
N LEU A 394 14.29 22.88 15.96
CA LEU A 394 14.55 22.74 17.37
C LEU A 394 14.28 21.28 17.73
N ILE A 395 15.30 20.60 18.23
CA ILE A 395 15.21 19.21 18.65
C ILE A 395 15.29 19.13 20.17
N LEU A 396 14.70 18.07 20.74
CA LEU A 396 14.84 17.69 22.13
C LEU A 396 15.66 16.40 22.17
N ARG A 397 16.80 16.42 22.85
CA ARG A 397 17.70 15.28 23.06
C ARG A 397 18.04 15.19 24.54
N ASN A 398 17.70 14.10 25.19
CA ASN A 398 17.95 13.88 26.62
C ASN A 398 17.46 15.05 27.52
N GLY A 399 16.26 15.59 27.21
CA GLY A 399 15.69 16.72 27.94
C GLY A 399 16.23 18.10 27.54
N VAL A 400 17.28 18.17 26.71
CA VAL A 400 17.92 19.43 26.30
C VAL A 400 17.43 19.86 24.92
N LYS A 401 17.03 21.15 24.82
CA LYS A 401 16.61 21.76 23.52
C LYS A 401 17.83 22.23 22.74
N ILE A 402 18.04 21.72 21.54
CA ILE A 402 19.18 22.02 20.68
C ILE A 402 18.66 22.58 19.34
N ARG A 403 19.23 23.71 18.91
CA ARG A 403 18.93 24.29 17.58
C ARG A 403 19.84 23.65 16.53
N LYS A 404 19.24 23.19 15.43
CA LYS A 404 19.93 22.61 14.27
C LYS A 404 19.51 23.36 13.00
N THR A 405 20.43 23.49 12.04
CA THR A 405 20.14 24.06 10.73
C THR A 405 20.62 23.10 9.66
N LEU A 406 19.71 22.66 8.80
CA LEU A 406 19.99 21.81 7.65
C LEU A 406 20.09 22.66 6.40
N VAL A 407 21.01 22.34 5.49
CA VAL A 407 21.00 22.86 4.13
C VAL A 407 20.61 21.71 3.21
N LEU A 408 19.37 21.73 2.73
CA LEU A 408 18.83 20.63 1.94
C LEU A 408 19.62 20.38 0.66
N THR A 409 19.91 19.12 0.32
CA THR A 409 20.63 18.71 -0.90
C THR A 409 19.87 17.61 -1.65
N ASN A 410 20.20 17.38 -2.92
CA ASN A 410 19.72 16.17 -3.58
C ASN A 410 20.54 14.98 -3.06
N LEU A 411 19.87 13.96 -2.56
CA LEU A 411 20.48 12.75 -2.04
C LEU A 411 20.59 11.66 -3.13
N ILE A 412 19.64 11.65 -4.09
CA ILE A 412 19.60 10.74 -5.25
C ILE A 412 19.31 11.49 -6.54
#